data_2f105015622e28e5e6620bd0909b63cb
#
_entry.id   2f105015622e28e5e6620bd0909b63cb
#
_cell.length_a   1.000
_cell.length_b   1.000
_cell.length_c   1.000
_cell.angle_alpha   90.00
_cell.angle_beta   90.00
_cell.angle_gamma   90.00
#
_symmetry.space_group_name_H-M   'P 1'
#
loop_
_entity.id
_entity.type
_entity.pdbx_description
1 polymer ?
#
loop_
_entity_poly.entity_id
_entity_poly.type
_entity_poly.pdbx_seq_one_letter_code
_entity_poly.pdbx_strand_id
1 'polypeptide(L)'
;LTKRALQSRLKEKGLPWERAKAFDGAALFSKFVALPSEIEHLSLQLDVDGEQRQAGGVQLMLYRPEFILEEIARFTTLEDGDIIMSGTPSGVGEVQSGQTFEGQVLLGDRQLVSAAWIAR
;
A
#
# COMPACT_ATOMS: atom_id res chain seq x y z
N LEU A 1 -1.84 -1.60 7.28
CA LEU A 1 -1.48 -2.63 8.25
C LEU A 1 -2.52 -3.76 8.28
N THR A 2 -2.17 -4.89 8.90
CA THR A 2 -3.07 -6.05 9.02
C THR A 2 -2.86 -6.73 10.37
N LYS A 3 -3.93 -6.92 11.13
CA LYS A 3 -3.93 -7.79 12.32
C LYS A 3 -3.92 -9.25 11.87
N ARG A 4 -2.73 -9.77 11.50
CA ARG A 4 -2.56 -11.03 10.75
C ARG A 4 -3.14 -12.24 11.48
N ALA A 5 -2.89 -12.38 12.79
CA ALA A 5 -3.42 -13.49 13.58
C ALA A 5 -4.96 -13.48 13.62
N LEU A 6 -5.58 -12.29 13.71
CA LEU A 6 -7.04 -12.15 13.64
C LEU A 6 -7.57 -12.53 12.26
N GLN A 7 -6.90 -12.07 11.19
CA GLN A 7 -7.29 -12.41 9.82
C GLN A 7 -7.27 -13.92 9.59
N SER A 8 -6.19 -14.61 9.97
CA SER A 8 -6.06 -16.06 9.82
C SER A 8 -7.19 -16.79 10.54
N ARG A 9 -7.43 -16.45 11.81
CA ARG A 9 -8.51 -17.07 12.61
C ARG A 9 -9.91 -16.87 12.01
N LEU A 10 -10.17 -15.68 11.44
CA LEU A 10 -11.48 -15.40 10.82
C LEU A 10 -11.62 -16.16 9.50
N LYS A 11 -10.58 -16.21 8.68
CA LYS A 11 -10.56 -16.98 7.43
C LYS A 11 -10.76 -18.48 7.66
N GLU A 12 -10.11 -19.07 8.65
CA GLU A 12 -10.28 -20.48 9.02
C GLU A 12 -11.73 -20.82 9.37
N LYS A 13 -12.47 -19.85 9.90
CA LYS A 13 -13.89 -20.02 10.29
C LYS A 13 -14.87 -19.59 9.18
N GLY A 14 -14.40 -19.18 8.01
CA GLY A 14 -15.24 -18.64 6.93
C GLY A 14 -15.97 -17.35 7.32
N LEU A 15 -15.45 -16.59 8.29
CA LEU A 15 -16.05 -15.35 8.78
C LEU A 15 -15.50 -14.13 8.04
N PRO A 16 -16.27 -13.03 7.97
CA PRO A 16 -15.78 -11.74 7.48
C PRO A 16 -14.53 -11.30 8.25
N TRP A 17 -13.48 -10.92 7.52
CA TRP A 17 -12.18 -10.58 8.12
C TRP A 17 -11.79 -9.10 7.97
N GLU A 18 -12.73 -8.24 7.60
CA GLU A 18 -12.55 -6.79 7.45
C GLU A 18 -12.03 -6.16 8.75
N ARG A 19 -12.43 -6.65 9.91
CA ARG A 19 -11.94 -6.21 11.23
C ARG A 19 -10.43 -6.35 11.39
N ALA A 20 -9.80 -7.20 10.59
CA ALA A 20 -8.36 -7.35 10.57
C ALA A 20 -7.66 -6.28 9.73
N LYS A 21 -8.41 -5.53 8.93
CA LYS A 21 -7.92 -4.46 8.03
C LYS A 21 -8.49 -3.09 8.40
N ALA A 22 -9.75 -3.02 8.84
CA ALA A 22 -10.44 -1.79 9.18
C ALA A 22 -10.34 -1.55 10.70
N PHE A 23 -9.26 -0.92 11.14
CA PHE A 23 -9.02 -0.50 12.52
C PHE A 23 -8.26 0.83 12.53
N ASP A 24 -8.30 1.56 13.63
CA ASP A 24 -7.63 2.85 13.77
C ASP A 24 -6.13 2.72 13.52
N GLY A 25 -5.59 3.57 12.62
CA GLY A 25 -4.19 3.51 12.20
C GLY A 25 -3.85 2.37 11.23
N ALA A 26 -4.84 1.66 10.67
CA ALA A 26 -4.60 0.57 9.71
C ALA A 26 -3.97 1.05 8.40
N ALA A 27 -4.27 2.27 7.97
CA ALA A 27 -3.74 2.90 6.76
C ALA A 27 -3.05 4.21 7.12
N LEU A 28 -1.85 4.40 6.59
CA LEU A 28 -1.06 5.60 6.75
C LEU A 28 -0.77 6.18 5.37
N PHE A 29 -0.84 7.48 5.25
CA PHE A 29 -0.65 8.17 3.97
C PHE A 29 0.44 9.24 4.08
N SER A 30 1.21 9.39 3.01
CA SER A 30 1.99 10.59 2.75
C SER A 30 1.09 11.72 2.25
N LYS A 31 1.65 12.86 1.93
CA LYS A 31 0.96 13.83 1.06
C LYS A 31 0.73 13.21 -0.32
N PHE A 32 -0.41 13.53 -0.93
CA PHE A 32 -0.66 13.15 -2.32
C PHE A 32 0.06 14.11 -3.26
N VAL A 33 0.55 13.59 -4.37
CA VAL A 33 1.23 14.34 -5.43
C VAL A 33 0.55 14.05 -6.76
N ALA A 34 0.68 14.97 -7.73
CA ALA A 34 0.13 14.76 -9.05
C ALA A 34 0.73 13.49 -9.70
N LEU A 35 -0.13 12.70 -10.33
CA LEU A 35 0.29 11.51 -11.06
C LEU A 35 1.06 11.94 -12.32
N PRO A 36 2.29 11.44 -12.55
CA PRO A 36 3.01 11.70 -13.80
C PRO A 36 2.37 10.93 -14.98
N SER A 37 2.69 11.36 -16.20
CA SER A 37 2.23 10.68 -17.43
C SER A 37 2.85 9.30 -17.61
N GLU A 38 4.09 9.15 -17.17
CA GLU A 38 4.89 7.92 -17.33
C GLU A 38 4.69 6.95 -16.16
N ILE A 39 3.45 6.56 -15.90
CA ILE A 39 3.10 5.72 -14.72
C ILE A 39 3.77 4.35 -14.73
N GLU A 40 4.14 3.82 -15.90
CA GLU A 40 4.87 2.56 -16.04
C GLU A 40 6.26 2.58 -15.41
N HIS A 41 6.83 3.77 -15.20
CA HIS A 41 8.13 3.97 -14.54
C HIS A 41 8.01 4.26 -13.05
N LEU A 42 6.78 4.23 -12.52
CA LEU A 42 6.56 4.38 -11.08
C LEU A 42 7.01 3.14 -10.32
N SER A 43 7.73 3.38 -9.26
CA SER A 43 8.10 2.35 -8.29
C SER A 43 7.96 2.87 -6.87
N LEU A 44 7.91 1.95 -5.92
CA LEU A 44 7.93 2.25 -4.50
C LEU A 44 9.01 1.44 -3.80
N GLN A 45 9.52 2.00 -2.73
CA GLN A 45 10.44 1.34 -1.81
C GLN A 45 9.98 1.59 -0.38
N LEU A 46 10.13 0.59 0.47
CA LEU A 46 9.92 0.68 1.91
C LEU A 46 11.15 0.13 2.61
N ASP A 47 11.75 0.96 3.42
CA ASP A 47 12.82 0.58 4.33
C ASP A 47 12.28 0.51 5.76
N VAL A 48 12.80 -0.42 6.55
CA VAL A 48 12.50 -0.56 7.98
C VAL A 48 13.83 -0.59 8.73
N ASP A 49 14.00 0.39 9.62
CA ASP A 49 15.26 0.60 10.36
C ASP A 49 16.49 0.72 9.45
N GLY A 50 16.31 1.34 8.26
CA GLY A 50 17.34 1.53 7.24
C GLY A 50 17.62 0.32 6.35
N GLU A 51 16.87 -0.79 6.51
CA GLU A 51 16.97 -1.96 5.64
C GLU A 51 15.79 -2.01 4.66
N GLN A 52 16.07 -2.17 3.37
CA GLN A 52 15.04 -2.32 2.36
C GLN A 52 14.24 -3.61 2.59
N ARG A 53 12.94 -3.46 2.81
CA ARG A 53 12.01 -4.58 3.03
C ARG A 53 11.12 -4.85 1.84
N GLN A 54 10.66 -3.78 1.18
CA GLN A 54 9.80 -3.91 0.01
C GLN A 54 10.31 -3.01 -1.11
N ALA A 55 10.28 -3.51 -2.33
CA ALA A 55 10.44 -2.72 -3.54
C ALA A 55 9.53 -3.28 -4.62
N GLY A 56 8.94 -2.39 -5.42
CA GLY A 56 8.05 -2.80 -6.49
C GLY A 56 7.63 -1.63 -7.36
N GLY A 57 7.04 -1.92 -8.48
CA GLY A 57 6.55 -0.94 -9.42
C GLY A 57 5.38 -1.46 -10.24
N VAL A 58 4.83 -0.63 -11.09
CA VAL A 58 3.67 -0.95 -11.93
C VAL A 58 3.91 -2.21 -12.79
N GLN A 59 5.15 -2.44 -13.22
CA GLN A 59 5.52 -3.62 -14.01
C GLN A 59 5.37 -4.95 -13.27
N LEU A 60 5.28 -4.96 -11.93
CA LEU A 60 5.06 -6.15 -11.12
C LEU A 60 3.58 -6.39 -10.79
N MET A 61 2.71 -5.48 -11.17
CA MET A 61 1.28 -5.60 -10.89
C MET A 61 0.62 -6.58 -11.87
N LEU A 62 -0.26 -7.46 -11.35
CA LEU A 62 -1.08 -8.35 -12.18
C LEU A 62 -2.05 -7.56 -13.05
N TYR A 63 -2.60 -6.50 -12.51
CA TYR A 63 -3.50 -5.56 -13.18
C TYR A 63 -2.92 -4.16 -13.07
N ARG A 64 -2.85 -3.46 -14.19
CA ARG A 64 -2.36 -2.08 -14.23
C ARG A 64 -3.34 -1.15 -13.51
N PRO A 65 -2.89 0.01 -13.01
CA PRO A 65 -3.76 0.95 -12.29
C PRO A 65 -5.02 1.35 -13.06
N GLU A 66 -4.89 1.59 -14.37
CA GLU A 66 -6.02 1.98 -15.22
C GLU A 66 -7.10 0.88 -15.26
N PHE A 67 -6.67 -0.37 -15.41
CA PHE A 67 -7.59 -1.51 -15.43
C PHE A 67 -8.32 -1.67 -14.08
N ILE A 68 -7.61 -1.45 -12.96
CA ILE A 68 -8.23 -1.49 -11.63
C ILE A 68 -9.32 -0.42 -11.51
N LEU A 69 -9.06 0.79 -11.99
CA LEU A 69 -10.05 1.88 -11.99
C LEU A 69 -11.27 1.55 -12.85
N GLU A 70 -11.06 1.04 -14.06
CA GLU A 70 -12.13 0.62 -14.96
C GLU A 70 -13.02 -0.46 -14.34
N GLU A 71 -12.43 -1.48 -13.70
CA GLU A 71 -13.18 -2.56 -13.05
C GLU A 71 -13.99 -2.07 -11.86
N ILE A 72 -13.43 -1.19 -11.03
CA ILE A 72 -14.15 -0.61 -9.89
C ILE A 72 -15.31 0.26 -10.39
N ALA A 73 -15.10 1.07 -11.41
CA ALA A 73 -16.14 1.95 -11.98
C ALA A 73 -17.34 1.20 -12.57
N ARG A 74 -17.23 -0.12 -12.82
CA ARG A 74 -18.35 -0.93 -13.31
C ARG A 74 -19.44 -1.17 -12.26
N PHE A 75 -19.11 -1.09 -10.99
CA PHE A 75 -20.06 -1.40 -9.91
C PHE A 75 -20.17 -0.32 -8.83
N THR A 76 -19.33 0.72 -8.89
CA THR A 76 -19.40 1.86 -7.96
C THR A 76 -19.04 3.16 -8.66
N THR A 77 -19.52 4.27 -8.16
CA THR A 77 -19.13 5.60 -8.61
C THR A 77 -17.85 6.01 -7.87
N LEU A 78 -16.82 6.42 -8.60
CA LEU A 78 -15.61 6.98 -8.03
C LEU A 78 -15.75 8.51 -7.97
N GLU A 79 -15.41 9.08 -6.82
CA GLU A 79 -15.48 10.52 -6.57
C GLU A 79 -14.10 11.08 -6.16
N ASP A 80 -13.94 12.39 -6.27
CA ASP A 80 -12.73 13.06 -5.81
C ASP A 80 -12.54 12.84 -4.31
N GLY A 81 -11.37 12.33 -3.94
CA GLY A 81 -11.03 11.95 -2.57
C GLY A 81 -11.09 10.46 -2.28
N ASP A 82 -11.64 9.65 -3.20
CA ASP A 82 -11.58 8.19 -3.06
C ASP A 82 -10.14 7.68 -3.12
N ILE A 83 -9.83 6.71 -2.25
CA ILE A 83 -8.51 6.10 -2.17
C ILE A 83 -8.58 4.62 -2.50
N ILE A 84 -7.84 4.22 -3.53
CA ILE A 84 -7.78 2.84 -3.97
C ILE A 84 -6.45 2.23 -3.55
N MET A 85 -6.53 1.17 -2.74
CA MET A 85 -5.38 0.38 -2.32
C MET A 85 -5.08 -0.68 -3.39
N SER A 86 -4.11 -0.41 -4.25
CA SER A 86 -3.81 -1.25 -5.43
C SER A 86 -3.01 -2.52 -5.14
N GLY A 87 -2.55 -2.69 -3.91
CA GLY A 87 -1.78 -3.87 -3.49
C GLY A 87 -0.45 -3.52 -2.83
N THR A 88 0.32 -4.56 -2.53
CA THR A 88 1.65 -4.41 -1.92
C THR A 88 2.62 -5.43 -2.52
N PRO A 89 3.88 -5.07 -2.77
CA PRO A 89 4.88 -6.02 -3.26
C PRO A 89 5.28 -7.02 -2.17
N SER A 90 6.12 -7.98 -2.52
CA SER A 90 6.72 -8.93 -1.57
C SER A 90 7.52 -8.21 -0.48
N GLY A 91 7.83 -8.90 0.62
CA GLY A 91 8.59 -8.36 1.73
C GLY A 91 7.72 -7.86 2.91
N VAL A 92 6.45 -8.27 2.96
CA VAL A 92 5.62 -8.03 4.15
C VAL A 92 6.19 -8.74 5.37
N GLY A 93 6.14 -8.08 6.53
CA GLY A 93 6.69 -8.59 7.77
C GLY A 93 5.89 -8.14 8.98
N GLU A 94 6.33 -8.59 10.14
CA GLU A 94 5.79 -8.16 11.41
C GLU A 94 6.24 -6.71 11.72
N VAL A 95 5.35 -5.94 12.33
CA VAL A 95 5.63 -4.57 12.80
C VAL A 95 5.90 -4.65 14.30
N GLN A 96 7.06 -4.15 14.73
CA GLN A 96 7.46 -4.08 16.12
C GLN A 96 7.48 -2.63 16.61
N SER A 97 7.09 -2.41 17.86
CA SER A 97 7.16 -1.09 18.47
C SER A 97 8.58 -0.53 18.43
N GLY A 98 8.71 0.75 18.11
CA GLY A 98 9.98 1.45 17.98
C GLY A 98 10.60 1.41 16.59
N GLN A 99 10.15 0.54 15.70
CA GLN A 99 10.68 0.50 14.33
C GLN A 99 10.35 1.76 13.54
N THR A 100 11.30 2.20 12.74
CA THR A 100 11.15 3.31 11.79
C THR A 100 10.85 2.75 10.40
N PHE A 101 9.78 3.22 9.80
CA PHE A 101 9.34 2.88 8.44
C PHE A 101 9.54 4.10 7.54
N GLU A 102 10.29 3.96 6.47
CA GLU A 102 10.56 5.01 5.50
C GLU A 102 10.09 4.55 4.12
N GLY A 103 9.03 5.18 3.64
CA GLY A 103 8.44 4.88 2.33
C GLY A 103 8.75 5.98 1.32
N GLN A 104 9.03 5.61 0.08
CA GLN A 104 9.20 6.54 -1.02
C GLN A 104 8.58 6.03 -2.31
N VAL A 105 8.11 6.98 -3.14
CA VAL A 105 7.67 6.71 -4.51
C VAL A 105 8.62 7.40 -5.46
N LEU A 106 9.04 6.66 -6.47
CA LEU A 106 10.04 7.08 -7.46
C LEU A 106 9.43 7.07 -8.87
N LEU A 107 9.88 7.98 -9.72
CA LEU A 107 9.71 7.94 -11.17
C LEU A 107 11.10 7.76 -11.79
N GLY A 108 11.42 6.55 -12.22
CA GLY A 108 12.82 6.18 -12.49
C GLY A 108 13.67 6.39 -11.23
N ASP A 109 14.72 7.20 -11.33
CA ASP A 109 15.59 7.54 -10.18
C ASP A 109 15.14 8.78 -9.41
N ARG A 110 14.08 9.46 -9.84
CA ARG A 110 13.60 10.69 -9.22
C ARG A 110 12.56 10.41 -8.15
N GLN A 111 12.86 10.77 -6.90
CA GLN A 111 11.89 10.72 -5.82
C GLN A 111 10.76 11.74 -6.03
N LEU A 112 9.52 11.27 -6.02
CA LEU A 112 8.32 12.09 -6.11
C LEU A 112 7.81 12.49 -4.73
N VAL A 113 7.76 11.53 -3.83
CA VAL A 113 7.26 11.72 -2.46
C VAL A 113 7.90 10.70 -1.53
N SER A 114 8.09 11.08 -0.27
CA SER A 114 8.48 10.16 0.80
C SER A 114 7.75 10.50 2.09
N ALA A 115 7.69 9.53 2.99
CA ALA A 115 7.17 9.70 4.33
C ALA A 115 7.86 8.71 5.27
N ALA A 116 7.94 9.09 6.55
CA ALA A 116 8.47 8.24 7.60
C ALA A 116 7.48 8.13 8.76
N TRP A 117 7.42 6.96 9.39
CA TRP A 117 6.58 6.66 10.53
C TRP A 117 7.35 5.86 11.57
N ILE A 118 7.01 6.04 12.83
CA ILE A 118 7.54 5.22 13.93
C ILE A 118 6.38 4.38 14.48
N ALA A 119 6.58 3.07 14.55
CA ALA A 119 5.62 2.14 15.14
C ALA A 119 5.52 2.37 16.67
N ARG A 120 4.32 2.44 17.20
CA ARG A 120 4.02 2.64 18.62
C ARG A 120 3.32 1.45 19.21
#